data_c15ba7e70d9af3726321e4cd910f8f68
#
_entry.id   c15ba7e70d9af3726321e4cd910f8f68
#
_cell.length_a   1.000
_cell.length_b   1.000
_cell.length_c   1.000
_cell.angle_alpha   90.00
_cell.angle_beta   90.00
_cell.angle_gamma   90.00
#
_symmetry.space_group_name_H-M   'P 1'
#
loop_
_entity.id
_entity.type
_entity.pdbx_description
1 polymer ?
#
loop_
_entity_poly.entity_id
_entity_poly.type
_entity_poly.pdbx_seq_one_letter_code
_entity_poly.pdbx_strand_id
1 'polypeptide(L)'
;MARDGLGQTLASDVDNMTATGDRDFTIRLKEPFPLLVNALAKVSSPVPFMMPERLAETDPYQQITEAIGSGPYKFVAEEFQPGNKVVYVKNTDYVPRSEPPDWASGGKVVKIDRVEWLYMPDHMTAASALDKGEVDWWEEVTPDLVPMLAANPDITVKKSDPLGCMAFLRFNHLLPPFDNVKMRQAVLAVADQADFMSSFVGDPKDWNRCPSFFPCGTPMANDAGSTALTGKRDFDNAKRLIAEAGYRGERIVVLDGVDQPDTHMQALVGFELLKKLGLNVELASSDWGTLVTRRASKKPVDEGGWSIFTSYWGGADVLDPSVNPGLRGNGAAAPWFGWMTDSRIEELRTEWLKASGAGARKELAAIIQERAFEVVPYIPTGQWHPMTGYRNNLKGIITGPALFMWNVAIGI
;
A
#
# COMPACT_ATOMS: atom_id res chain seq x y z
N MET A 1 -16.28 -9.14 11.71
CA MET A 1 -15.30 -10.02 10.99
C MET A 1 -14.25 -9.12 10.35
N ALA A 2 -12.96 -9.41 10.49
CA ALA A 2 -11.93 -8.57 9.88
C ALA A 2 -11.95 -8.66 8.34
N ARG A 3 -11.73 -7.53 7.66
CA ARG A 3 -11.68 -7.48 6.20
C ARG A 3 -10.27 -7.73 5.65
N ASP A 4 -9.24 -7.41 6.42
CA ASP A 4 -7.84 -7.62 6.04
C ASP A 4 -7.35 -9.05 6.31
N GLY A 5 -6.28 -9.46 5.60
CA GLY A 5 -5.79 -10.83 5.64
C GLY A 5 -5.27 -11.29 7.01
N LEU A 6 -4.55 -10.44 7.74
CA LEU A 6 -4.03 -10.80 9.06
C LEU A 6 -5.14 -10.84 10.11
N GLY A 7 -6.09 -9.90 10.04
CA GLY A 7 -7.26 -9.91 10.89
C GLY A 7 -8.15 -11.14 10.67
N GLN A 8 -8.30 -11.60 9.42
CA GLN A 8 -9.02 -12.86 9.10
C GLN A 8 -8.28 -14.07 9.68
N THR A 9 -6.95 -14.11 9.57
CA THR A 9 -6.11 -15.16 10.16
C THR A 9 -6.28 -15.18 11.68
N LEU A 10 -6.14 -14.04 12.34
CA LEU A 10 -6.36 -13.95 13.80
C LEU A 10 -7.77 -14.39 14.17
N ALA A 11 -8.79 -13.94 13.45
CA ALA A 11 -10.19 -14.31 13.72
C ALA A 11 -10.43 -15.82 13.58
N SER A 12 -9.73 -16.51 12.65
CA SER A 12 -9.82 -17.96 12.50
C SER A 12 -9.22 -18.72 13.68
N ASP A 13 -8.18 -18.15 14.33
CA ASP A 13 -7.46 -18.76 15.43
C ASP A 13 -8.08 -18.44 16.81
N VAL A 14 -8.95 -17.43 16.89
CA VAL A 14 -9.68 -17.12 18.11
C VAL A 14 -10.76 -18.16 18.39
N ASP A 15 -10.70 -18.77 19.58
CA ASP A 15 -11.75 -19.62 20.13
C ASP A 15 -12.85 -18.78 20.79
N ASN A 16 -12.45 -17.86 21.67
CA ASN A 16 -13.37 -16.99 22.38
C ASN A 16 -12.70 -15.66 22.78
N MET A 17 -13.51 -14.59 22.82
CA MET A 17 -13.17 -13.32 23.45
C MET A 17 -14.21 -12.97 24.50
N THR A 18 -13.77 -12.69 25.71
CA THR A 18 -14.65 -12.42 26.85
C THR A 18 -14.17 -11.21 27.62
N ALA A 19 -15.06 -10.26 27.92
CA ALA A 19 -14.81 -9.23 28.90
C ALA A 19 -14.79 -9.88 30.29
N THR A 20 -13.69 -9.69 31.04
CA THR A 20 -13.49 -10.25 32.37
C THR A 20 -13.57 -9.19 33.47
N GLY A 21 -13.73 -7.93 33.10
CA GLY A 21 -13.90 -6.78 33.97
C GLY A 21 -14.16 -5.51 33.12
N ASP A 22 -14.31 -4.37 33.80
CA ASP A 22 -14.59 -3.08 33.16
C ASP A 22 -13.42 -2.62 32.21
N ARG A 23 -12.23 -3.15 32.42
CA ARG A 23 -11.02 -2.78 31.70
C ARG A 23 -10.21 -3.98 31.24
N ASP A 24 -10.71 -5.18 31.48
CA ASP A 24 -10.00 -6.43 31.25
C ASP A 24 -10.80 -7.31 30.29
N PHE A 25 -10.10 -7.91 29.33
CA PHE A 25 -10.65 -8.91 28.43
C PHE A 25 -9.66 -10.05 28.21
N THR A 26 -10.16 -11.22 27.91
CA THR A 26 -9.36 -12.41 27.60
C THR A 26 -9.64 -12.84 26.18
N ILE A 27 -8.57 -13.07 25.39
CA ILE A 27 -8.62 -13.76 24.10
C ILE A 27 -8.12 -15.18 24.29
N ARG A 28 -8.99 -16.16 24.06
CA ARG A 28 -8.64 -17.57 24.03
C ARG A 28 -8.39 -17.98 22.60
N LEU A 29 -7.23 -18.56 22.34
CA LEU A 29 -6.84 -19.05 21.02
C LEU A 29 -7.04 -20.57 20.94
N LYS A 30 -7.37 -21.09 19.76
CA LYS A 30 -7.48 -22.54 19.47
C LYS A 30 -6.13 -23.23 19.51
N GLU A 31 -5.09 -22.53 19.04
CA GLU A 31 -3.69 -22.96 19.10
C GLU A 31 -2.77 -21.74 19.35
N PRO A 32 -1.51 -21.94 19.77
CA PRO A 32 -0.58 -20.83 19.96
C PRO A 32 -0.39 -20.01 18.68
N PHE A 33 -0.61 -18.71 18.74
CA PHE A 33 -0.41 -17.78 17.64
C PHE A 33 0.70 -16.76 18.01
N PRO A 34 1.95 -16.98 17.60
CA PRO A 34 3.11 -16.16 18.01
C PRO A 34 3.00 -14.68 17.63
N LEU A 35 2.16 -14.35 16.65
CA LEU A 35 1.96 -13.00 16.12
C LEU A 35 0.72 -12.28 16.66
N LEU A 36 0.10 -12.77 17.76
CA LEU A 36 -1.09 -12.15 18.34
C LEU A 36 -0.90 -10.64 18.60
N VAL A 37 0.20 -10.28 19.29
CA VAL A 37 0.48 -8.87 19.59
C VAL A 37 0.77 -8.07 18.31
N ASN A 38 1.50 -8.64 17.36
CA ASN A 38 1.76 -8.00 16.07
C ASN A 38 0.46 -7.75 15.27
N ALA A 39 -0.48 -8.71 15.31
CA ALA A 39 -1.77 -8.57 14.64
C ALA A 39 -2.64 -7.45 15.25
N LEU A 40 -2.61 -7.31 16.56
CA LEU A 40 -3.35 -6.26 17.27
C LEU A 40 -2.68 -4.88 17.17
N ALA A 41 -1.34 -4.85 17.02
CA ALA A 41 -0.55 -3.62 16.96
C ALA A 41 -0.02 -3.32 15.55
N LYS A 42 -0.57 -3.94 14.51
CA LYS A 42 -0.08 -3.76 13.13
C LYS A 42 -0.15 -2.30 12.69
N VAL A 43 0.89 -1.87 11.98
CA VAL A 43 0.97 -0.52 11.40
C VAL A 43 0.46 -0.48 9.95
N SER A 44 0.31 -1.65 9.33
CA SER A 44 -0.24 -1.77 7.97
C SER A 44 -1.73 -1.45 7.92
N SER A 45 -2.19 -0.89 6.82
CA SER A 45 -3.61 -0.62 6.56
C SER A 45 -4.41 -1.93 6.33
N PRO A 46 -5.68 -2.01 6.76
CA PRO A 46 -6.35 -1.15 7.74
C PRO A 46 -5.88 -1.44 9.17
N VAL A 47 -5.66 -0.38 9.92
CA VAL A 47 -5.28 -0.47 11.34
C VAL A 47 -6.49 -0.89 12.19
N PRO A 48 -6.35 -1.76 13.22
CA PRO A 48 -7.45 -2.12 14.12
C PRO A 48 -7.73 -0.98 15.11
N PHE A 49 -8.56 -0.03 14.72
CA PHE A 49 -8.94 1.11 15.54
C PHE A 49 -9.88 0.70 16.68
N MET A 50 -9.68 1.30 17.85
CA MET A 50 -10.66 1.23 18.95
C MET A 50 -11.87 2.09 18.62
N MET A 51 -13.07 1.51 18.73
CA MET A 51 -14.34 2.19 18.47
C MET A 51 -15.43 1.66 19.41
N PRO A 52 -16.56 2.38 19.58
CA PRO A 52 -17.71 1.86 20.34
C PRO A 52 -18.22 0.54 19.75
N GLU A 53 -18.71 -0.36 20.64
CA GLU A 53 -19.21 -1.69 20.29
C GLU A 53 -20.23 -1.65 19.13
N ARG A 54 -21.20 -0.75 19.18
CA ARG A 54 -22.22 -0.57 18.13
C ARG A 54 -21.63 -0.27 16.75
N LEU A 55 -20.44 0.36 16.66
CA LEU A 55 -19.73 0.59 15.42
C LEU A 55 -18.86 -0.60 15.02
N ALA A 56 -18.28 -1.29 16.00
CA ALA A 56 -17.47 -2.49 15.77
C ALA A 56 -18.32 -3.68 15.27
N GLU A 57 -19.62 -3.70 15.58
CA GLU A 57 -20.59 -4.68 15.11
C GLU A 57 -21.09 -4.43 13.68
N THR A 58 -20.78 -3.26 13.10
CA THR A 58 -21.14 -2.96 11.70
C THR A 58 -20.49 -3.98 10.74
N ASP A 59 -21.23 -4.41 9.73
CA ASP A 59 -20.71 -5.29 8.68
C ASP A 59 -19.42 -4.66 8.09
N PRO A 60 -18.28 -5.39 8.05
CA PRO A 60 -16.99 -4.86 7.56
C PRO A 60 -17.02 -4.42 6.10
N TYR A 61 -18.05 -4.75 5.33
CA TYR A 61 -18.28 -4.28 3.97
C TYR A 61 -19.19 -3.05 3.89
N GLN A 62 -19.71 -2.58 5.03
CA GLN A 62 -20.47 -1.33 5.15
C GLN A 62 -19.58 -0.23 5.75
N GLN A 63 -19.70 0.97 5.21
CA GLN A 63 -18.99 2.13 5.73
C GLN A 63 -19.67 2.59 7.03
N ILE A 64 -18.89 2.80 8.09
CA ILE A 64 -19.38 3.43 9.33
C ILE A 64 -19.69 4.92 9.05
N THR A 65 -20.72 5.43 9.74
CA THR A 65 -21.20 6.80 9.56
C THR A 65 -20.67 7.78 10.62
N GLU A 66 -20.00 7.24 11.65
CA GLU A 66 -19.46 8.03 12.75
C GLU A 66 -17.97 7.73 12.94
N ALA A 67 -17.18 8.76 13.19
CA ALA A 67 -15.74 8.66 13.46
C ALA A 67 -15.48 8.91 14.96
N ILE A 68 -15.90 7.98 15.81
CA ILE A 68 -15.71 8.05 17.27
C ILE A 68 -14.59 7.11 17.69
N GLY A 69 -13.56 7.66 18.32
CA GLY A 69 -12.43 6.93 18.86
C GLY A 69 -11.97 7.51 20.20
N SER A 70 -10.93 6.90 20.78
CA SER A 70 -10.31 7.32 22.04
C SER A 70 -8.98 8.07 21.82
N GLY A 71 -8.76 8.64 20.65
CA GLY A 71 -7.51 9.28 20.25
C GLY A 71 -7.33 10.72 20.75
N PRO A 72 -6.18 11.32 20.45
CA PRO A 72 -5.81 12.67 20.89
C PRO A 72 -6.55 13.81 20.17
N TYR A 73 -7.26 13.50 19.08
CA TYR A 73 -8.09 14.43 18.32
C TYR A 73 -9.52 13.92 18.18
N LYS A 74 -10.46 14.84 18.08
CA LYS A 74 -11.88 14.60 17.78
C LYS A 74 -12.18 15.10 16.37
N PHE A 75 -12.87 14.30 15.56
CA PHE A 75 -13.38 14.69 14.25
C PHE A 75 -14.56 15.66 14.41
N VAL A 76 -14.59 16.72 13.58
CA VAL A 76 -15.67 17.73 13.59
C VAL A 76 -16.59 17.45 12.39
N ALA A 77 -17.64 16.68 12.64
CA ALA A 77 -18.55 16.21 11.59
C ALA A 77 -19.30 17.36 10.90
N GLU A 78 -19.63 18.43 11.64
CA GLU A 78 -20.37 19.59 11.16
C GLU A 78 -19.56 20.44 10.14
N GLU A 79 -18.23 20.30 10.17
CA GLU A 79 -17.33 20.99 9.25
C GLU A 79 -16.75 20.09 8.16
N PHE A 80 -17.14 18.83 8.14
CA PHE A 80 -16.71 17.89 7.09
C PHE A 80 -17.36 18.22 5.75
N GLN A 81 -16.53 18.45 4.76
CA GLN A 81 -16.94 18.71 3.38
C GLN A 81 -16.27 17.67 2.47
N PRO A 82 -16.98 16.61 2.04
CA PRO A 82 -16.42 15.58 1.18
C PRO A 82 -15.76 16.16 -0.07
N GLY A 83 -14.51 15.73 -0.34
CA GLY A 83 -13.71 16.23 -1.47
C GLY A 83 -13.16 17.65 -1.32
N ASN A 84 -13.30 18.27 -0.15
CA ASN A 84 -12.80 19.64 0.11
C ASN A 84 -12.03 19.73 1.45
N LYS A 85 -12.68 19.42 2.59
CA LYS A 85 -12.09 19.68 3.90
C LYS A 85 -12.46 18.64 4.94
N VAL A 86 -11.46 18.26 5.77
CA VAL A 86 -11.65 17.46 6.99
C VAL A 86 -11.08 18.24 8.17
N VAL A 87 -11.80 18.30 9.29
CA VAL A 87 -11.43 19.08 10.47
C VAL A 87 -11.32 18.21 11.71
N TYR A 88 -10.26 18.42 12.46
CA TYR A 88 -10.03 17.79 13.75
C TYR A 88 -9.72 18.85 14.81
N VAL A 89 -10.22 18.63 16.02
CA VAL A 89 -9.89 19.45 17.20
C VAL A 89 -9.28 18.61 18.29
N LYS A 90 -8.44 19.21 19.10
CA LYS A 90 -7.82 18.58 20.27
C LYS A 90 -8.85 17.93 21.17
N ASN A 91 -8.62 16.69 21.55
CA ASN A 91 -9.38 16.00 22.58
C ASN A 91 -8.81 16.35 23.95
N THR A 92 -9.48 17.22 24.69
CA THR A 92 -9.05 17.69 26.02
C THR A 92 -9.14 16.61 27.10
N ASP A 93 -9.92 15.55 26.84
CA ASP A 93 -10.09 14.41 27.76
C ASP A 93 -9.02 13.33 27.55
N TYR A 94 -8.20 13.46 26.50
CA TYR A 94 -7.16 12.49 26.20
C TYR A 94 -5.95 12.68 27.09
N VAL A 95 -5.54 11.61 27.77
CA VAL A 95 -4.33 11.57 28.59
C VAL A 95 -3.23 10.83 27.83
N PRO A 96 -2.16 11.52 27.38
CA PRO A 96 -1.08 10.87 26.66
C PRO A 96 -0.28 9.94 27.57
N ARG A 97 0.25 8.87 27.00
CA ARG A 97 1.21 8.00 27.68
C ARG A 97 2.52 8.75 27.96
N SER A 98 3.30 8.27 28.92
CA SER A 98 4.56 8.89 29.33
C SER A 98 5.76 8.51 28.43
N GLU A 99 5.66 7.43 27.67
CA GLU A 99 6.74 6.96 26.80
C GLU A 99 6.93 7.92 25.63
N PRO A 100 8.17 8.02 25.09
CA PRO A 100 8.41 8.80 23.88
C PRO A 100 7.49 8.40 22.72
N PRO A 101 7.11 9.35 21.87
CA PRO A 101 6.30 9.05 20.70
C PRO A 101 7.11 8.21 19.70
N ASP A 102 6.45 7.20 19.14
CA ASP A 102 7.00 6.36 18.08
C ASP A 102 5.85 6.01 17.11
N TRP A 103 5.77 6.73 16.00
CA TRP A 103 4.66 6.66 15.04
C TRP A 103 3.30 6.76 15.73
N ALA A 104 2.47 5.71 15.61
CA ALA A 104 1.17 5.61 16.28
C ALA A 104 1.27 5.09 17.72
N SER A 105 2.46 4.81 18.25
CA SER A 105 2.73 4.32 19.60
C SER A 105 3.27 5.43 20.51
N GLY A 106 3.36 5.13 21.83
CA GLY A 106 3.91 6.05 22.83
C GLY A 106 3.02 7.26 23.14
N GLY A 107 3.64 8.32 23.62
CA GLY A 107 2.97 9.54 24.05
C GLY A 107 2.51 10.43 22.89
N LYS A 108 1.20 10.51 22.68
CA LYS A 108 0.58 11.35 21.65
C LYS A 108 0.22 12.72 22.23
N VAL A 109 1.22 13.58 22.42
CA VAL A 109 1.03 14.91 23.02
C VAL A 109 0.52 15.90 21.98
N VAL A 110 -0.69 16.42 22.17
CA VAL A 110 -1.30 17.42 21.28
C VAL A 110 -0.88 18.81 21.68
N LYS A 111 -0.22 19.53 20.76
CA LYS A 111 0.23 20.91 20.93
C LYS A 111 -0.45 21.89 19.96
N ILE A 112 -1.24 21.37 19.01
CA ILE A 112 -2.01 22.15 18.04
C ILE A 112 -3.48 21.87 18.31
N ASP A 113 -4.26 22.92 18.61
CA ASP A 113 -5.64 22.77 19.06
C ASP A 113 -6.61 22.41 17.92
N ARG A 114 -6.25 22.75 16.66
CA ARG A 114 -7.08 22.49 15.48
C ARG A 114 -6.22 22.14 14.27
N VAL A 115 -6.64 21.12 13.53
CA VAL A 115 -6.04 20.66 12.27
C VAL A 115 -7.12 20.68 11.18
N GLU A 116 -6.83 21.34 10.09
CA GLU A 116 -7.66 21.34 8.88
C GLU A 116 -6.91 20.65 7.75
N TRP A 117 -7.46 19.58 7.23
CA TRP A 117 -6.98 18.95 6.01
C TRP A 117 -7.77 19.47 4.82
N LEU A 118 -7.06 20.17 3.93
CA LEU A 118 -7.63 20.75 2.73
C LEU A 118 -7.28 19.88 1.52
N TYR A 119 -8.25 19.51 0.72
CA TYR A 119 -8.03 18.84 -0.54
C TYR A 119 -7.76 19.87 -1.64
N MET A 120 -6.57 19.83 -2.23
CA MET A 120 -6.15 20.70 -3.33
C MET A 120 -5.77 19.81 -4.54
N PRO A 121 -6.67 19.62 -5.52
CA PRO A 121 -6.43 18.70 -6.64
C PRO A 121 -5.34 19.18 -7.60
N ASP A 122 -5.08 20.48 -7.68
CA ASP A 122 -4.01 21.06 -8.48
C ASP A 122 -2.73 21.20 -7.66
N HIS A 123 -1.69 20.48 -8.05
CA HIS A 123 -0.43 20.41 -7.31
C HIS A 123 0.34 21.74 -7.33
N MET A 124 0.23 22.54 -8.41
CA MET A 124 0.84 23.89 -8.45
C MET A 124 0.15 24.83 -7.47
N THR A 125 -1.17 24.72 -7.34
CA THR A 125 -1.95 25.46 -6.33
C THR A 125 -1.53 25.06 -4.92
N ALA A 126 -1.38 23.76 -4.63
CA ALA A 126 -0.91 23.27 -3.34
C ALA A 126 0.52 23.75 -3.01
N ALA A 127 1.43 23.68 -3.98
CA ALA A 127 2.79 24.20 -3.84
C ALA A 127 2.81 25.71 -3.56
N SER A 128 2.01 26.49 -4.29
CA SER A 128 1.89 27.93 -4.10
C SER A 128 1.31 28.30 -2.73
N ALA A 129 0.32 27.54 -2.26
CA ALA A 129 -0.29 27.73 -0.94
C ALA A 129 0.74 27.48 0.19
N LEU A 130 1.56 26.42 0.06
CA LEU A 130 2.64 26.16 1.01
C LEU A 130 3.72 27.25 0.95
N ASP A 131 4.14 27.66 -0.25
CA ASP A 131 5.15 28.69 -0.46
C ASP A 131 4.75 30.04 0.17
N LYS A 132 3.49 30.42 0.02
CA LYS A 132 2.93 31.67 0.58
C LYS A 132 2.52 31.57 2.05
N GLY A 133 2.51 30.37 2.64
CA GLY A 133 2.08 30.13 4.02
C GLY A 133 0.56 30.16 4.22
N GLU A 134 -0.21 29.89 3.17
CA GLU A 134 -1.65 29.67 3.26
C GLU A 134 -1.97 28.29 3.86
N VAL A 135 -1.03 27.33 3.70
CA VAL A 135 -1.00 26.03 4.40
C VAL A 135 0.37 25.82 5.04
N ASP A 136 0.40 25.01 6.09
CA ASP A 136 1.61 24.75 6.87
C ASP A 136 2.36 23.50 6.44
N TRP A 137 1.65 22.53 5.86
CA TRP A 137 2.19 21.22 5.54
C TRP A 137 1.48 20.62 4.33
N TRP A 138 2.25 20.17 3.34
CA TRP A 138 1.78 19.38 2.21
C TRP A 138 2.28 17.95 2.35
N GLU A 139 1.35 17.00 2.45
CA GLU A 139 1.59 15.60 2.76
C GLU A 139 2.54 14.93 1.77
N GLU A 140 2.26 15.04 0.47
CA GLU A 140 3.01 14.37 -0.58
C GLU A 140 3.31 15.33 -1.73
N VAL A 141 4.54 15.87 -1.70
CA VAL A 141 5.03 16.79 -2.72
C VAL A 141 5.37 15.98 -3.98
N THR A 142 4.79 16.36 -5.11
CA THR A 142 5.12 15.73 -6.39
C THR A 142 6.59 15.98 -6.76
N PRO A 143 7.28 14.99 -7.34
CA PRO A 143 8.74 15.06 -7.56
C PRO A 143 9.21 16.27 -8.35
N ASP A 144 8.44 16.71 -9.35
CA ASP A 144 8.72 17.87 -10.20
C ASP A 144 8.68 19.21 -9.46
N LEU A 145 7.93 19.31 -8.34
CA LEU A 145 7.80 20.51 -7.52
C LEU A 145 8.76 20.54 -6.33
N VAL A 146 9.44 19.44 -6.03
CA VAL A 146 10.46 19.37 -4.96
C VAL A 146 11.54 20.44 -5.12
N PRO A 147 12.16 20.65 -6.31
CA PRO A 147 13.22 21.67 -6.45
C PRO A 147 12.73 23.10 -6.16
N MET A 148 11.50 23.42 -6.57
CA MET A 148 10.90 24.75 -6.34
C MET A 148 10.70 24.99 -4.84
N LEU A 149 10.08 24.08 -4.12
CA LEU A 149 9.83 24.21 -2.69
C LEU A 149 11.12 24.17 -1.87
N ALA A 150 12.08 23.33 -2.23
CA ALA A 150 13.38 23.23 -1.56
C ALA A 150 14.25 24.50 -1.73
N ALA A 151 13.96 25.33 -2.73
CA ALA A 151 14.65 26.63 -2.90
C ALA A 151 14.15 27.71 -1.92
N ASN A 152 12.98 27.53 -1.31
CA ASN A 152 12.46 28.44 -0.29
C ASN A 152 13.09 28.13 1.08
N PRO A 153 13.85 29.08 1.70
CA PRO A 153 14.54 28.85 2.98
C PRO A 153 13.57 28.64 4.16
N ASP A 154 12.30 28.99 4.02
CA ASP A 154 11.28 28.82 5.04
C ASP A 154 10.56 27.47 4.96
N ILE A 155 10.92 26.62 4.00
CA ILE A 155 10.31 25.31 3.77
C ILE A 155 11.35 24.21 3.92
N THR A 156 10.98 23.15 4.60
CA THR A 156 11.70 21.87 4.61
C THR A 156 10.97 20.86 3.74
N VAL A 157 11.70 20.27 2.77
CA VAL A 157 11.23 19.12 1.99
C VAL A 157 12.09 17.92 2.36
N LYS A 158 11.45 16.82 2.76
CA LYS A 158 12.15 15.58 3.16
C LYS A 158 11.32 14.34 2.89
N LYS A 159 11.95 13.17 2.93
CA LYS A 159 11.25 11.87 2.87
C LYS A 159 10.26 11.75 4.03
N SER A 160 8.99 11.40 3.69
CA SER A 160 7.91 11.28 4.68
C SER A 160 7.93 9.93 5.39
N ASP A 161 8.21 8.84 4.66
CA ASP A 161 8.19 7.46 5.17
C ASP A 161 9.53 6.76 4.89
N PRO A 162 10.24 6.26 5.92
CA PRO A 162 11.46 5.50 5.73
C PRO A 162 11.25 4.13 5.07
N LEU A 163 10.04 3.56 5.15
CA LEU A 163 9.68 2.32 4.46
C LEU A 163 9.40 2.54 2.97
N GLY A 164 9.05 3.77 2.59
CA GLY A 164 8.71 4.14 1.22
C GLY A 164 7.44 3.47 0.71
N CYS A 165 7.28 3.53 -0.60
CA CYS A 165 6.19 2.91 -1.34
C CYS A 165 6.72 1.86 -2.31
N MET A 166 6.03 0.74 -2.41
CA MET A 166 6.34 -0.37 -3.30
C MET A 166 5.38 -0.35 -4.49
N ALA A 167 5.90 0.03 -5.65
CA ALA A 167 5.15 0.03 -6.90
C ALA A 167 4.98 -1.37 -7.46
N PHE A 168 3.89 -1.60 -8.18
CA PHE A 168 3.61 -2.90 -8.77
C PHE A 168 2.75 -2.83 -10.05
N LEU A 169 2.90 -3.86 -10.87
CA LEU A 169 2.00 -4.20 -11.96
C LEU A 169 1.25 -5.48 -11.59
N ARG A 170 -0.07 -5.39 -11.41
CA ARG A 170 -0.94 -6.49 -10.96
C ARG A 170 -1.73 -7.11 -12.09
N PHE A 171 -1.73 -8.44 -12.16
CA PHE A 171 -2.52 -9.23 -13.10
C PHE A 171 -3.85 -9.66 -12.51
N ASN A 172 -4.88 -9.80 -13.36
CA ASN A 172 -6.08 -10.53 -13.05
C ASN A 172 -5.88 -12.02 -13.39
N HIS A 173 -5.75 -12.84 -12.37
CA HIS A 173 -5.48 -14.28 -12.53
C HIS A 173 -6.73 -15.12 -12.81
N LEU A 174 -7.92 -14.52 -12.80
CA LEU A 174 -9.16 -15.25 -13.10
C LEU A 174 -9.46 -15.32 -14.59
N LEU A 175 -8.82 -14.47 -15.40
CA LEU A 175 -9.19 -14.26 -16.79
C LEU A 175 -8.01 -14.44 -17.74
N PRO A 176 -8.25 -14.99 -18.95
CA PRO A 176 -7.25 -14.98 -20.02
C PRO A 176 -6.82 -13.56 -20.38
N PRO A 177 -5.55 -13.37 -20.79
CA PRO A 177 -4.52 -14.41 -20.92
C PRO A 177 -3.68 -14.60 -19.64
N PHE A 178 -3.95 -13.85 -18.56
CA PHE A 178 -3.11 -13.85 -17.36
C PHE A 178 -3.52 -14.87 -16.29
N ASP A 179 -4.54 -15.70 -16.51
CA ASP A 179 -4.74 -16.96 -15.81
C ASP A 179 -3.58 -17.95 -16.09
N ASN A 180 -2.94 -17.84 -17.26
CA ASN A 180 -1.76 -18.61 -17.63
C ASN A 180 -0.47 -18.01 -17.06
N VAL A 181 0.29 -18.80 -16.29
CA VAL A 181 1.55 -18.37 -15.67
C VAL A 181 2.62 -17.95 -16.69
N LYS A 182 2.68 -18.62 -17.85
CA LYS A 182 3.67 -18.28 -18.90
C LYS A 182 3.46 -16.87 -19.46
N MET A 183 2.22 -16.42 -19.56
CA MET A 183 1.92 -15.04 -19.96
C MET A 183 2.46 -14.03 -18.94
N ARG A 184 2.31 -14.30 -17.64
CA ARG A 184 2.84 -13.43 -16.58
C ARG A 184 4.37 -13.45 -16.53
N GLN A 185 4.97 -14.63 -16.71
CA GLN A 185 6.43 -14.81 -16.82
C GLN A 185 7.01 -14.09 -18.05
N ALA A 186 6.28 -14.06 -19.16
CA ALA A 186 6.68 -13.34 -20.35
C ALA A 186 6.78 -11.82 -20.09
N VAL A 187 5.82 -11.25 -19.37
CA VAL A 187 5.87 -9.83 -18.99
C VAL A 187 7.00 -9.57 -18.00
N LEU A 188 7.20 -10.44 -17.01
CA LEU A 188 8.29 -10.35 -16.03
C LEU A 188 9.67 -10.37 -16.71
N ALA A 189 9.88 -11.23 -17.71
CA ALA A 189 11.17 -11.38 -18.41
C ALA A 189 11.65 -10.10 -19.14
N VAL A 190 10.77 -9.15 -19.36
CA VAL A 190 11.07 -7.87 -20.07
C VAL A 190 10.79 -6.63 -19.22
N ALA A 191 10.27 -6.78 -18.02
CA ALA A 191 10.05 -5.67 -17.10
C ALA A 191 11.39 -5.09 -16.62
N ASP A 192 11.47 -3.77 -16.47
CA ASP A 192 12.61 -3.08 -15.88
C ASP A 192 12.11 -2.01 -14.93
N GLN A 193 12.46 -2.11 -13.67
CA GLN A 193 12.04 -1.18 -12.62
C GLN A 193 12.45 0.28 -12.92
N ALA A 194 13.56 0.50 -13.64
CA ALA A 194 13.96 1.85 -14.00
C ALA A 194 12.98 2.52 -14.97
N ASP A 195 12.38 1.78 -15.91
CA ASP A 195 11.39 2.36 -16.82
C ASP A 195 10.17 2.88 -16.03
N PHE A 196 9.70 2.09 -15.05
CA PHE A 196 8.56 2.48 -14.22
C PHE A 196 8.92 3.64 -13.29
N MET A 197 10.02 3.53 -12.55
CA MET A 197 10.40 4.55 -11.56
C MET A 197 10.75 5.89 -12.20
N SER A 198 11.52 5.89 -13.30
CA SER A 198 11.89 7.11 -13.99
C SER A 198 10.71 7.82 -14.65
N SER A 199 9.60 7.12 -14.88
CA SER A 199 8.43 7.71 -15.54
C SER A 199 7.68 8.73 -14.68
N PHE A 200 7.71 8.59 -13.35
CA PHE A 200 7.00 9.48 -12.43
C PHE A 200 7.84 10.05 -11.29
N VAL A 201 8.87 9.33 -10.81
CA VAL A 201 9.76 9.88 -9.77
C VAL A 201 10.87 10.73 -10.39
N GLY A 202 11.36 10.36 -11.56
CA GLY A 202 12.39 11.08 -12.30
C GLY A 202 13.79 10.86 -11.74
N ASP A 203 14.19 11.61 -10.70
CA ASP A 203 15.56 11.59 -10.17
C ASP A 203 15.93 10.22 -9.54
N PRO A 204 17.00 9.56 -10.04
CA PRO A 204 17.42 8.26 -9.52
C PRO A 204 17.79 8.21 -8.02
N LYS A 205 18.03 9.35 -7.38
CA LYS A 205 18.31 9.40 -5.93
C LYS A 205 17.08 9.20 -5.05
N ASP A 206 15.86 9.40 -5.63
CA ASP A 206 14.60 9.38 -4.89
C ASP A 206 13.85 8.06 -5.02
N TRP A 207 14.39 7.09 -5.81
CA TRP A 207 13.87 5.75 -5.94
C TRP A 207 14.97 4.69 -5.93
N ASN A 208 14.58 3.44 -5.71
CA ASN A 208 15.51 2.30 -5.68
C ASN A 208 14.98 1.17 -6.58
N ARG A 209 15.89 0.45 -7.24
CA ARG A 209 15.59 -0.89 -7.69
C ARG A 209 15.37 -1.76 -6.46
N CYS A 210 14.21 -2.36 -6.37
CA CYS A 210 13.86 -3.26 -5.28
C CYS A 210 13.22 -4.53 -5.84
N PRO A 211 14.05 -5.50 -6.27
CA PRO A 211 13.57 -6.75 -6.85
C PRO A 211 13.10 -7.73 -5.78
N SER A 212 12.25 -7.25 -4.89
CA SER A 212 11.70 -8.00 -3.77
C SER A 212 10.20 -7.74 -3.64
N PHE A 213 9.47 -8.72 -3.11
CA PHE A 213 8.07 -8.57 -2.75
C PHE A 213 7.89 -7.90 -1.38
N PHE A 214 9.00 -7.58 -0.70
CA PHE A 214 9.07 -6.88 0.59
C PHE A 214 9.92 -5.62 0.43
N PRO A 215 9.63 -4.54 1.17
CA PRO A 215 10.37 -3.28 1.03
C PRO A 215 11.86 -3.45 1.28
N CYS A 216 12.69 -2.99 0.35
CA CYS A 216 14.13 -3.05 0.47
C CYS A 216 14.62 -2.26 1.69
N GLY A 217 15.63 -2.79 2.37
CA GLY A 217 16.12 -2.26 3.63
C GLY A 217 15.38 -2.79 4.87
N THR A 218 14.34 -3.63 4.70
CA THR A 218 13.60 -4.25 5.81
C THR A 218 14.03 -5.69 6.06
N PRO A 219 13.70 -6.28 7.22
CA PRO A 219 14.16 -7.62 7.58
C PRO A 219 13.73 -8.76 6.66
N MET A 220 12.60 -8.63 5.93
CA MET A 220 12.10 -9.67 5.04
C MET A 220 12.55 -9.50 3.60
N ALA A 221 13.09 -8.33 3.23
CA ALA A 221 13.64 -8.10 1.90
C ALA A 221 14.81 -9.07 1.61
N ASN A 222 14.80 -9.66 0.43
CA ASN A 222 15.81 -10.60 -0.03
C ASN A 222 15.83 -10.63 -1.57
N ASP A 223 16.78 -11.36 -2.15
CA ASP A 223 16.99 -11.47 -3.60
C ASP A 223 16.68 -12.86 -4.19
N ALA A 224 16.08 -13.76 -3.39
CA ALA A 224 15.72 -15.10 -3.83
C ALA A 224 14.78 -15.04 -5.07
N GLY A 225 15.14 -15.77 -6.13
CA GLY A 225 14.38 -15.84 -7.37
C GLY A 225 14.36 -14.56 -8.21
N SER A 226 15.03 -13.47 -7.81
CA SER A 226 14.93 -12.14 -8.43
C SER A 226 15.62 -11.99 -9.79
N THR A 227 16.34 -13.00 -10.27
CA THR A 227 17.15 -12.94 -11.50
C THR A 227 16.32 -12.55 -12.74
N ALA A 228 15.06 -12.93 -12.81
CA ALA A 228 14.16 -12.53 -13.90
C ALA A 228 13.92 -11.03 -13.98
N LEU A 229 14.06 -10.30 -12.85
CA LEU A 229 13.83 -8.85 -12.77
C LEU A 229 15.14 -8.04 -12.71
N THR A 230 16.25 -8.68 -12.31
CA THR A 230 17.57 -8.05 -12.20
C THR A 230 18.48 -8.34 -13.39
N GLY A 231 18.14 -9.36 -14.15
CA GLY A 231 18.89 -9.77 -15.34
C GLY A 231 18.66 -8.87 -16.55
N LYS A 232 19.29 -9.24 -17.67
CA LYS A 232 19.04 -8.59 -18.95
C LYS A 232 17.65 -8.94 -19.45
N ARG A 233 16.90 -7.96 -19.96
CA ARG A 233 15.61 -8.18 -20.61
C ARG A 233 15.71 -9.20 -21.74
N ASP A 234 14.85 -10.20 -21.72
CA ASP A 234 14.86 -11.30 -22.67
C ASP A 234 13.55 -11.33 -23.48
N PHE A 235 13.50 -10.50 -24.53
CA PHE A 235 12.34 -10.42 -25.41
C PHE A 235 12.11 -11.71 -26.23
N ASP A 236 13.17 -12.46 -26.55
CA ASP A 236 13.04 -13.70 -27.31
C ASP A 236 12.43 -14.79 -26.42
N ASN A 237 12.87 -14.91 -25.17
CA ASN A 237 12.25 -15.77 -24.17
C ASN A 237 10.79 -15.37 -23.92
N ALA A 238 10.50 -14.08 -23.78
CA ALA A 238 9.13 -13.60 -23.59
C ALA A 238 8.20 -14.01 -24.75
N LYS A 239 8.64 -13.83 -25.99
CA LYS A 239 7.87 -14.25 -27.19
C LYS A 239 7.66 -15.77 -27.22
N ARG A 240 8.69 -16.54 -26.84
CA ARG A 240 8.58 -18.02 -26.73
C ARG A 240 7.51 -18.40 -25.68
N LEU A 241 7.55 -17.78 -24.51
CA LEU A 241 6.56 -18.03 -23.44
C LEU A 241 5.14 -17.66 -23.87
N ILE A 242 4.95 -16.55 -24.59
CA ILE A 242 3.65 -16.14 -25.16
C ILE A 242 3.13 -17.20 -26.14
N ALA A 243 3.98 -17.70 -27.02
CA ALA A 243 3.61 -18.76 -27.97
C ALA A 243 3.27 -20.07 -27.26
N GLU A 244 4.08 -20.47 -26.26
CA GLU A 244 3.82 -21.66 -25.44
C GLU A 244 2.55 -21.53 -24.57
N ALA A 245 2.16 -20.32 -24.19
CA ALA A 245 0.91 -20.05 -23.50
C ALA A 245 -0.31 -20.22 -24.41
N GLY A 246 -0.10 -20.26 -25.74
CA GLY A 246 -1.17 -20.38 -26.71
C GLY A 246 -1.97 -19.10 -26.95
N TYR A 247 -1.38 -17.93 -26.69
CA TYR A 247 -2.01 -16.63 -26.91
C TYR A 247 -2.42 -16.44 -28.38
N ARG A 248 -3.66 -16.03 -28.62
CA ARG A 248 -4.26 -15.91 -29.97
C ARG A 248 -4.78 -14.50 -30.27
N GLY A 249 -4.37 -13.51 -29.49
CA GLY A 249 -4.81 -12.13 -29.67
C GLY A 249 -5.94 -11.73 -28.73
N GLU A 250 -6.11 -12.44 -27.62
CA GLU A 250 -7.05 -12.09 -26.55
C GLU A 250 -6.85 -10.63 -26.14
N ARG A 251 -7.95 -9.91 -25.98
CA ARG A 251 -7.95 -8.51 -25.59
C ARG A 251 -7.43 -8.35 -24.16
N ILE A 252 -6.43 -7.49 -24.00
CA ILE A 252 -5.83 -7.14 -22.70
C ILE A 252 -6.25 -5.72 -22.36
N VAL A 253 -6.91 -5.53 -21.22
CA VAL A 253 -7.35 -4.23 -20.74
C VAL A 253 -6.45 -3.81 -19.57
N VAL A 254 -5.71 -2.72 -19.76
CA VAL A 254 -4.91 -2.07 -18.72
C VAL A 254 -5.73 -0.93 -18.14
N LEU A 255 -6.02 -0.97 -16.84
CA LEU A 255 -6.70 0.14 -16.15
C LEU A 255 -5.70 1.29 -15.92
N ASP A 256 -6.18 2.51 -16.16
CA ASP A 256 -5.39 3.73 -16.08
C ASP A 256 -6.15 4.81 -15.31
N GLY A 257 -5.56 5.30 -14.20
CA GLY A 257 -6.12 6.36 -13.35
C GLY A 257 -5.48 7.70 -13.66
N VAL A 258 -6.09 8.47 -14.58
CA VAL A 258 -5.47 9.67 -15.16
C VAL A 258 -5.28 10.84 -14.21
N ASP A 259 -5.97 10.85 -13.09
CA ASP A 259 -5.90 11.86 -12.02
C ASP A 259 -4.89 11.51 -10.91
N GLN A 260 -4.19 10.36 -11.04
CA GLN A 260 -3.12 9.92 -10.14
C GLN A 260 -1.82 9.76 -10.94
N PRO A 261 -0.92 10.76 -10.95
CA PRO A 261 0.26 10.78 -11.83
C PRO A 261 1.15 9.54 -11.73
N ASP A 262 1.36 9.03 -10.53
CA ASP A 262 2.18 7.86 -10.25
C ASP A 262 1.61 6.57 -10.87
N THR A 263 0.31 6.32 -10.70
CA THR A 263 -0.35 5.15 -11.28
C THR A 263 -0.56 5.29 -12.78
N HIS A 264 -0.88 6.50 -13.26
CA HIS A 264 -1.02 6.80 -14.68
C HIS A 264 0.26 6.52 -15.46
N MET A 265 1.38 7.10 -15.02
CA MET A 265 2.66 6.89 -15.71
C MET A 265 3.10 5.43 -15.72
N GLN A 266 2.89 4.71 -14.63
CA GLN A 266 3.16 3.27 -14.58
C GLN A 266 2.25 2.48 -15.54
N ALA A 267 0.97 2.86 -15.67
CA ALA A 267 0.04 2.22 -16.62
C ALA A 267 0.50 2.41 -18.06
N LEU A 268 0.97 3.61 -18.42
CA LEU A 268 1.54 3.90 -19.74
C LEU A 268 2.78 3.04 -20.03
N VAL A 269 3.70 2.93 -19.06
CA VAL A 269 4.90 2.08 -19.22
C VAL A 269 4.50 0.62 -19.41
N GLY A 270 3.58 0.11 -18.60
CA GLY A 270 3.06 -1.26 -18.73
C GLY A 270 2.38 -1.50 -20.07
N PHE A 271 1.54 -0.57 -20.52
CA PHE A 271 0.87 -0.61 -21.81
C PHE A 271 1.87 -0.69 -22.99
N GLU A 272 2.88 0.19 -23.02
CA GLU A 272 3.89 0.19 -24.06
C GLU A 272 4.77 -1.08 -24.03
N LEU A 273 5.07 -1.61 -22.85
CA LEU A 273 5.80 -2.87 -22.69
C LEU A 273 5.04 -4.03 -23.33
N LEU A 274 3.74 -4.14 -23.07
CA LEU A 274 2.88 -5.18 -23.65
C LEU A 274 2.74 -5.02 -25.17
N LYS A 275 2.65 -3.80 -25.69
CA LYS A 275 2.64 -3.53 -27.13
C LYS A 275 3.94 -3.97 -27.79
N LYS A 276 5.10 -3.73 -27.18
CA LYS A 276 6.41 -4.21 -27.68
C LYS A 276 6.49 -5.74 -27.75
N LEU A 277 5.72 -6.45 -26.92
CA LEU A 277 5.57 -7.91 -27.00
C LEU A 277 4.63 -8.36 -28.10
N GLY A 278 3.96 -7.45 -28.82
CA GLY A 278 3.01 -7.76 -29.88
C GLY A 278 1.62 -8.19 -29.37
N LEU A 279 1.27 -7.85 -28.12
CA LEU A 279 0.01 -8.18 -27.52
C LEU A 279 -1.10 -7.20 -27.93
N ASN A 280 -2.34 -7.67 -27.94
CA ASN A 280 -3.55 -6.87 -28.23
C ASN A 280 -3.99 -6.11 -26.99
N VAL A 281 -3.50 -4.90 -26.79
CA VAL A 281 -3.65 -4.14 -25.56
C VAL A 281 -4.48 -2.89 -25.78
N GLU A 282 -5.39 -2.64 -24.82
CA GLU A 282 -6.20 -1.43 -24.71
C GLU A 282 -5.91 -0.74 -23.38
N LEU A 283 -5.77 0.59 -23.42
CA LEU A 283 -5.66 1.43 -22.22
C LEU A 283 -7.06 1.95 -21.86
N ALA A 284 -7.55 1.58 -20.67
CA ALA A 284 -8.86 1.98 -20.19
C ALA A 284 -8.73 3.11 -19.15
N SER A 285 -8.60 4.33 -19.65
CA SER A 285 -8.41 5.54 -18.86
C SER A 285 -9.71 5.98 -18.17
N SER A 286 -9.63 6.33 -16.89
CA SER A 286 -10.72 6.87 -16.07
C SER A 286 -10.14 7.64 -14.87
N ASP A 287 -10.99 8.29 -14.09
CA ASP A 287 -10.61 8.77 -12.76
C ASP A 287 -10.30 7.60 -11.80
N TRP A 288 -9.54 7.88 -10.74
CA TRP A 288 -9.12 6.89 -9.76
C TRP A 288 -10.30 6.20 -9.05
N GLY A 289 -11.37 6.93 -8.72
CA GLY A 289 -12.55 6.37 -8.06
C GLY A 289 -13.23 5.30 -8.94
N THR A 290 -13.37 5.59 -10.24
CA THR A 290 -13.88 4.65 -11.24
C THR A 290 -12.95 3.44 -11.38
N LEU A 291 -11.63 3.65 -11.46
CA LEU A 291 -10.64 2.56 -11.49
C LEU A 291 -10.75 1.66 -10.26
N VAL A 292 -10.79 2.24 -9.06
CA VAL A 292 -10.91 1.49 -7.78
C VAL A 292 -12.16 0.63 -7.75
N THR A 293 -13.26 1.13 -8.29
CA THR A 293 -14.51 0.37 -8.43
C THR A 293 -14.36 -0.76 -9.44
N ARG A 294 -13.80 -0.45 -10.62
CA ARG A 294 -13.66 -1.42 -11.73
C ARG A 294 -12.69 -2.55 -11.39
N ARG A 295 -11.59 -2.30 -10.67
CA ARG A 295 -10.63 -3.35 -10.27
C ARG A 295 -11.22 -4.42 -9.33
N ALA A 296 -12.38 -4.15 -8.71
CA ALA A 296 -13.12 -5.14 -7.93
C ALA A 296 -13.96 -6.10 -8.80
N SER A 297 -14.13 -5.79 -10.10
CA SER A 297 -14.89 -6.63 -11.02
C SER A 297 -14.16 -7.92 -11.34
N LYS A 298 -14.89 -9.05 -11.26
CA LYS A 298 -14.44 -10.37 -11.70
C LYS A 298 -15.02 -10.76 -13.07
N LYS A 299 -15.72 -9.83 -13.73
CA LYS A 299 -16.35 -10.04 -15.02
C LYS A 299 -15.31 -10.17 -16.14
N PRO A 300 -15.65 -10.83 -17.26
CA PRO A 300 -14.85 -10.81 -18.48
C PRO A 300 -14.54 -9.37 -18.96
N VAL A 301 -13.45 -9.20 -19.70
CA VAL A 301 -13.03 -7.88 -20.19
C VAL A 301 -14.09 -7.20 -21.06
N ASP A 302 -14.88 -7.98 -21.81
CA ASP A 302 -15.97 -7.50 -22.67
C ASP A 302 -17.22 -7.06 -21.88
N GLU A 303 -17.30 -7.42 -20.61
CA GLU A 303 -18.37 -7.02 -19.68
C GLU A 303 -17.92 -5.99 -18.64
N GLY A 304 -16.84 -5.25 -18.93
CA GLY A 304 -16.28 -4.24 -18.03
C GLY A 304 -15.24 -4.76 -17.03
N GLY A 305 -14.75 -5.99 -17.23
CA GLY A 305 -13.60 -6.53 -16.50
C GLY A 305 -12.28 -5.87 -16.90
N TRP A 306 -11.17 -6.43 -16.41
CA TRP A 306 -9.84 -5.91 -16.62
C TRP A 306 -8.79 -7.03 -16.62
N SER A 307 -7.60 -6.74 -17.16
CA SER A 307 -6.48 -7.69 -17.22
C SER A 307 -5.31 -7.30 -16.36
N ILE A 308 -4.99 -6.00 -16.31
CA ILE A 308 -3.86 -5.44 -15.56
C ILE A 308 -4.27 -4.10 -14.95
N PHE A 309 -3.72 -3.79 -13.78
CA PHE A 309 -3.62 -2.42 -13.28
C PHE A 309 -2.27 -2.20 -12.59
N THR A 310 -1.85 -0.95 -12.53
CA THR A 310 -0.68 -0.49 -11.79
C THR A 310 -1.12 0.30 -10.57
N SER A 311 -0.34 0.22 -9.51
CA SER A 311 -0.54 1.01 -8.29
C SER A 311 0.68 0.83 -7.38
N TYR A 312 0.52 1.18 -6.11
CA TYR A 312 1.52 0.96 -5.08
C TYR A 312 0.88 0.60 -3.74
N TRP A 313 1.70 0.09 -2.85
CA TRP A 313 1.41 -0.04 -1.43
C TRP A 313 2.40 0.78 -0.62
N GLY A 314 1.98 1.34 0.49
CA GLY A 314 2.91 1.79 1.52
C GLY A 314 3.79 0.64 2.00
N GLY A 315 5.06 0.91 2.32
CA GLY A 315 5.98 -0.15 2.73
C GLY A 315 5.48 -0.97 3.92
N ALA A 316 4.74 -0.34 4.84
CA ALA A 316 4.11 -1.04 5.97
C ALA A 316 3.09 -2.10 5.54
N ASP A 317 2.40 -1.91 4.41
CA ASP A 317 1.34 -2.82 3.93
C ASP A 317 1.89 -4.11 3.31
N VAL A 318 3.17 -4.11 2.93
CA VAL A 318 3.86 -5.26 2.33
C VAL A 318 5.12 -5.66 3.07
N LEU A 319 5.22 -5.27 4.34
CA LEU A 319 6.41 -5.42 5.18
C LEU A 319 6.84 -6.88 5.37
N ASP A 320 5.88 -7.79 5.39
CA ASP A 320 6.11 -9.22 5.59
C ASP A 320 4.96 -10.08 5.00
N PRO A 321 5.10 -11.42 4.95
CA PRO A 321 4.08 -12.31 4.38
C PRO A 321 2.70 -12.25 5.06
N SER A 322 2.59 -11.79 6.30
CA SER A 322 1.30 -11.73 7.01
C SER A 322 0.40 -10.61 6.51
N VAL A 323 1.00 -9.49 6.14
CA VAL A 323 0.29 -8.26 5.72
C VAL A 323 0.25 -8.08 4.21
N ASN A 324 1.19 -8.63 3.44
CA ASN A 324 1.25 -8.44 1.98
C ASN A 324 0.02 -9.03 1.26
N PRO A 325 -0.91 -8.18 0.75
CA PRO A 325 -2.14 -8.65 0.12
C PRO A 325 -1.88 -9.24 -1.27
N GLY A 326 -0.80 -8.83 -1.93
CA GLY A 326 -0.42 -9.30 -3.26
C GLY A 326 0.05 -10.76 -3.29
N LEU A 327 0.52 -11.29 -2.16
CA LEU A 327 0.99 -12.67 -1.99
C LEU A 327 -0.11 -13.65 -1.53
N ARG A 328 -1.38 -13.22 -1.45
CA ARG A 328 -2.49 -14.11 -1.09
C ARG A 328 -2.82 -15.05 -2.24
N GLY A 329 -2.70 -16.36 -1.99
CA GLY A 329 -2.86 -17.45 -2.98
C GLY A 329 -4.18 -18.18 -2.92
N ASN A 330 -5.22 -17.64 -2.28
CA ASN A 330 -6.52 -18.28 -2.09
C ASN A 330 -7.59 -17.92 -3.16
N GLY A 331 -7.14 -17.51 -4.34
CA GLY A 331 -7.98 -17.34 -5.54
C GLY A 331 -9.10 -16.33 -5.33
N ALA A 332 -10.28 -16.65 -5.86
CA ALA A 332 -11.46 -15.78 -5.79
C ALA A 332 -11.91 -15.44 -4.34
N ALA A 333 -11.46 -16.20 -3.34
CA ALA A 333 -11.68 -15.93 -1.92
C ALA A 333 -10.65 -14.96 -1.33
N ALA A 334 -9.59 -14.59 -2.09
CA ALA A 334 -8.61 -13.61 -1.62
C ALA A 334 -9.28 -12.26 -1.35
N PRO A 335 -8.91 -11.58 -0.26
CA PRO A 335 -9.53 -10.32 0.12
C PRO A 335 -9.12 -9.16 -0.79
N TRP A 336 -8.10 -9.35 -1.65
CA TRP A 336 -7.57 -8.29 -2.51
C TRP A 336 -7.60 -8.68 -3.99
N PHE A 337 -7.57 -7.70 -4.89
CA PHE A 337 -7.80 -7.82 -6.32
C PHE A 337 -6.69 -8.59 -7.05
N GLY A 338 -7.04 -9.26 -8.16
CA GLY A 338 -6.16 -10.09 -8.97
C GLY A 338 -6.24 -11.59 -8.70
N TRP A 339 -6.63 -12.01 -7.51
CA TRP A 339 -7.15 -13.35 -7.15
C TRP A 339 -6.29 -14.53 -7.59
N MET A 340 -4.98 -14.46 -7.37
CA MET A 340 -4.07 -15.57 -7.65
C MET A 340 -4.43 -16.82 -6.83
N THR A 341 -4.30 -17.99 -7.44
CA THR A 341 -4.40 -19.29 -6.75
C THR A 341 -3.03 -19.95 -6.71
N ASP A 342 -2.50 -20.18 -5.51
CA ASP A 342 -1.28 -20.98 -5.30
C ASP A 342 -1.27 -21.53 -3.86
N SER A 343 -1.52 -22.85 -3.74
CA SER A 343 -1.57 -23.52 -2.43
C SER A 343 -0.22 -23.50 -1.71
N ARG A 344 0.90 -23.57 -2.48
CA ARG A 344 2.22 -23.59 -1.86
C ARG A 344 2.58 -22.25 -1.19
N ILE A 345 2.19 -21.11 -1.78
CA ILE A 345 2.34 -19.82 -1.13
C ILE A 345 1.52 -19.75 0.16
N GLU A 346 0.27 -20.23 0.18
CA GLU A 346 -0.57 -20.22 1.39
C GLU A 346 -0.05 -21.16 2.48
N GLU A 347 0.49 -22.33 2.12
CA GLU A 347 1.20 -23.23 3.06
C GLU A 347 2.41 -22.52 3.68
N LEU A 348 3.29 -21.96 2.85
CA LEU A 348 4.50 -21.24 3.31
C LEU A 348 4.15 -20.01 4.17
N ARG A 349 3.08 -19.29 3.85
CA ARG A 349 2.57 -18.19 4.67
C ARG A 349 2.07 -18.69 6.04
N THR A 350 1.41 -19.83 6.07
CA THR A 350 0.99 -20.48 7.31
C THR A 350 2.18 -20.94 8.15
N GLU A 351 3.20 -21.53 7.52
CA GLU A 351 4.47 -21.88 8.18
C GLU A 351 5.15 -20.62 8.75
N TRP A 352 5.18 -19.53 7.99
CA TRP A 352 5.75 -18.26 8.42
C TRP A 352 5.06 -17.66 9.65
N LEU A 353 3.71 -17.71 9.67
CA LEU A 353 2.91 -17.25 10.81
C LEU A 353 3.18 -18.02 12.09
N LYS A 354 3.46 -19.32 11.97
CA LYS A 354 3.76 -20.23 13.11
C LYS A 354 5.25 -20.24 13.48
N ALA A 355 6.12 -19.70 12.63
CA ALA A 355 7.57 -19.74 12.85
C ALA A 355 7.98 -18.93 14.08
N SER A 356 8.82 -19.52 14.91
CA SER A 356 9.45 -18.87 16.06
C SER A 356 10.81 -18.29 15.69
N GLY A 357 11.01 -17.01 15.99
CA GLY A 357 12.28 -16.33 15.78
C GLY A 357 12.45 -15.69 14.39
N ALA A 358 13.29 -14.65 14.34
CA ALA A 358 13.50 -13.84 13.14
C ALA A 358 14.23 -14.60 12.01
N GLY A 359 15.13 -15.53 12.34
CA GLY A 359 15.89 -16.32 11.37
C GLY A 359 14.98 -17.19 10.52
N ALA A 360 14.17 -18.05 11.17
CA ALA A 360 13.23 -18.93 10.47
C ALA A 360 12.23 -18.14 9.59
N ARG A 361 11.77 -16.98 10.07
CA ARG A 361 10.89 -16.09 9.29
C ARG A 361 11.59 -15.53 8.06
N LYS A 362 12.88 -15.15 8.14
CA LYS A 362 13.64 -14.67 6.98
C LYS A 362 13.83 -15.79 5.94
N GLU A 363 14.15 -17.00 6.37
CA GLU A 363 14.29 -18.16 5.47
C GLU A 363 12.97 -18.46 4.75
N LEU A 364 11.87 -18.50 5.47
CA LEU A 364 10.53 -18.70 4.87
C LEU A 364 10.13 -17.55 3.94
N ALA A 365 10.47 -16.31 4.26
CA ALA A 365 10.21 -15.17 3.39
C ALA A 365 11.00 -15.29 2.06
N ALA A 366 12.23 -15.81 2.10
CA ALA A 366 13.02 -16.09 0.90
C ALA A 366 12.39 -17.19 0.03
N ILE A 367 11.92 -18.27 0.63
CA ILE A 367 11.23 -19.35 -0.10
C ILE A 367 9.90 -18.85 -0.70
N ILE A 368 9.15 -18.03 0.04
CA ILE A 368 7.92 -17.39 -0.47
C ILE A 368 8.24 -16.49 -1.66
N GLN A 369 9.30 -15.70 -1.58
CA GLN A 369 9.70 -14.81 -2.67
C GLN A 369 10.15 -15.58 -3.91
N GLU A 370 10.95 -16.64 -3.76
CA GLU A 370 11.34 -17.51 -4.88
C GLU A 370 10.09 -18.09 -5.57
N ARG A 371 9.16 -18.65 -4.80
CA ARG A 371 7.87 -19.12 -5.34
C ARG A 371 7.07 -18.01 -6.01
N ALA A 372 7.07 -16.82 -5.46
CA ALA A 372 6.36 -15.68 -6.05
C ALA A 372 6.96 -15.27 -7.40
N PHE A 373 8.29 -15.34 -7.61
CA PHE A 373 8.88 -15.13 -8.92
C PHE A 373 8.55 -16.25 -9.93
N GLU A 374 8.31 -17.48 -9.48
CA GLU A 374 7.85 -18.57 -10.36
C GLU A 374 6.41 -18.35 -10.83
N VAL A 375 5.48 -18.01 -9.92
CA VAL A 375 4.05 -17.92 -10.24
C VAL A 375 3.58 -16.53 -10.64
N VAL A 376 4.40 -15.53 -10.41
CA VAL A 376 4.22 -14.11 -10.76
C VAL A 376 2.86 -13.57 -10.33
N PRO A 377 2.60 -13.41 -9.02
CA PRO A 377 1.36 -12.83 -8.52
C PRO A 377 1.19 -11.38 -8.97
N TYR A 378 2.28 -10.65 -9.02
CA TYR A 378 2.45 -9.30 -9.56
C TYR A 378 3.93 -9.08 -9.86
N ILE A 379 4.25 -8.02 -10.56
CA ILE A 379 5.64 -7.60 -10.80
C ILE A 379 5.93 -6.41 -9.90
N PRO A 380 6.91 -6.48 -8.97
CA PRO A 380 7.43 -5.32 -8.27
C PRO A 380 8.08 -4.37 -9.28
N THR A 381 7.57 -3.14 -9.41
CA THR A 381 8.06 -2.17 -10.41
C THR A 381 9.01 -1.13 -9.83
N GLY A 382 9.35 -1.23 -8.54
CA GLY A 382 10.36 -0.43 -7.86
C GLY A 382 9.89 0.07 -6.50
N GLN A 383 10.78 0.79 -5.83
CA GLN A 383 10.51 1.41 -4.54
C GLN A 383 10.92 2.88 -4.60
N TRP A 384 10.06 3.79 -4.11
CA TRP A 384 10.40 5.19 -3.94
C TRP A 384 10.01 5.68 -2.56
N HIS A 385 10.53 6.85 -2.19
CA HIS A 385 10.20 7.48 -0.91
C HIS A 385 9.45 8.79 -1.18
N PRO A 386 8.16 8.85 -0.87
CA PRO A 386 7.40 10.10 -0.99
C PRO A 386 8.06 11.24 -0.22
N MET A 387 8.00 12.44 -0.80
CA MET A 387 8.51 13.64 -0.17
C MET A 387 7.37 14.41 0.48
N THR A 388 7.57 14.90 1.67
CA THR A 388 6.66 15.83 2.33
C THR A 388 7.30 17.22 2.43
N GLY A 389 6.50 18.28 2.31
CA GLY A 389 6.95 19.66 2.45
C GLY A 389 6.21 20.37 3.57
N TYR A 390 6.93 21.10 4.41
CA TYR A 390 6.32 21.86 5.49
C TYR A 390 7.12 23.11 5.84
N ARG A 391 6.43 24.10 6.40
CA ARG A 391 7.05 25.34 6.84
C ARG A 391 7.94 25.11 8.06
N ASN A 392 9.07 25.81 8.11
CA ASN A 392 10.11 25.64 9.15
C ASN A 392 9.67 26.05 10.56
N ASN A 393 8.54 26.74 10.72
CA ASN A 393 7.92 26.99 12.03
C ASN A 393 7.25 25.73 12.61
N LEU A 394 6.97 24.69 11.83
CA LEU A 394 6.52 23.40 12.37
C LEU A 394 7.69 22.64 12.98
N LYS A 395 7.52 22.17 14.22
CA LYS A 395 8.49 21.40 14.98
C LYS A 395 7.88 20.09 15.47
N GLY A 396 8.73 19.08 15.71
CA GLY A 396 8.30 17.80 16.27
C GLY A 396 7.57 16.86 15.31
N ILE A 397 7.72 17.07 13.98
CA ILE A 397 7.15 16.20 12.96
C ILE A 397 7.79 14.81 13.04
N ILE A 398 6.94 13.80 13.16
CA ILE A 398 7.31 12.38 13.15
C ILE A 398 7.17 11.87 11.72
N THR A 399 8.27 11.40 11.13
CA THR A 399 8.26 10.73 9.82
C THR A 399 7.84 9.27 9.97
N GLY A 400 7.00 8.78 9.09
CA GLY A 400 6.49 7.41 9.14
C GLY A 400 5.40 7.15 8.08
N PRO A 401 4.73 6.00 8.14
CA PRO A 401 3.79 5.55 7.12
C PRO A 401 2.45 6.32 7.09
N ALA A 402 2.31 7.36 7.91
CA ALA A 402 1.16 8.26 7.95
C ALA A 402 1.57 9.62 8.51
N LEU A 403 0.73 10.64 8.33
CA LEU A 403 0.90 11.93 9.00
C LEU A 403 0.45 11.83 10.46
N PHE A 404 1.38 12.10 11.37
CA PHE A 404 1.13 12.11 12.80
C PHE A 404 1.06 13.54 13.31
N MET A 405 -0.15 14.01 13.67
CA MET A 405 -0.39 15.39 14.13
C MET A 405 -0.03 15.60 15.61
N TRP A 406 0.19 14.54 16.38
CA TRP A 406 0.70 14.67 17.74
C TRP A 406 2.19 14.98 17.75
N ASN A 407 2.64 15.64 18.80
CA ASN A 407 3.98 16.22 18.99
C ASN A 407 4.35 17.38 18.07
N VAL A 408 3.55 17.65 17.03
CA VAL A 408 3.75 18.80 16.15
C VAL A 408 3.40 20.08 16.92
N ALA A 409 4.26 21.10 16.82
CA ALA A 409 4.06 22.41 17.40
C ALA A 409 4.41 23.50 16.37
N ILE A 410 3.73 24.63 16.47
CA ILE A 410 4.09 25.85 15.74
C ILE A 410 5.11 26.59 16.62
N GLY A 411 6.36 26.72 16.14
CA GLY A 411 7.39 27.55 16.77
C GLY A 411 7.16 29.03 16.49
N ILE A 412 7.42 29.84 17.45
CA ILE A 412 7.46 31.33 17.32
C ILE A 412 8.80 31.71 16.73
#